data_b9926157ca8088ed8b7857aea0f7027c
#
_entry.id   b9926157ca8088ed8b7857aea0f7027c
#
_cell.length_a   1.000
_cell.length_b   1.000
_cell.length_c   1.000
_cell.angle_alpha   90.00
_cell.angle_beta   90.00
_cell.angle_gamma   90.00
#
_symmetry.space_group_name_H-M   'P 1'
#
loop_
_entity.id
_entity.type
_entity.pdbx_description
1 polymer ?
#
loop_
_entity_poly.entity_id
_entity_poly.type
_entity_poly.pdbx_seq_one_letter_code
_entity_poly.pdbx_strand_id
1 'polypeptide(L)'
;MPQNIEKMKKSCLYLLILGAIAWTACENVDTDPKEDSRVNVRLDDLARLLAGAGIGEEQLGEVHDAVSSSSANGYDEEYTMRDLFRNPGYGVGDNPTKAYGKEYDRPLRVLLRESLEASATKSGVAAGPGAAAVDGADVDSYLEALEKSDLQIYWPYYENWDGKSEPIISFAPDDDSEVNVGYRYDAASGQLEEVLVDEELAMERPVWVVNRNDDSSLTTLEMLRKEDPSWGEGGGEIIVKPKEAGSTKALSGHKMLVLKDFRMKKNFDSWFAGGSEFNVQVGSVDGFYASTEAELKLYQPSVTQFSIVIRRCKKDRPVDFNAVLISDWTEQIENCALLVTEDDGGEQTNWKCSIVGRIKSKSYGFEIDLPYRQKDDIVWRGQLSRAYIEANDGDAGHFGDIDLSFELVDY
;
A
#
# COMPACT_ATOMS: atom_id res chain seq x y z
N MET A 1 6.70 -71.21 14.28
CA MET A 1 5.71 -72.12 13.61
C MET A 1 4.51 -71.32 13.26
N PRO A 2 3.93 -71.59 12.17
CA PRO A 2 3.89 -70.75 11.00
C PRO A 2 2.46 -70.52 10.47
N GLN A 3 2.40 -69.81 9.38
CA GLN A 3 1.46 -69.93 8.26
C GLN A 3 0.09 -69.30 8.43
N ASN A 4 -0.51 -68.65 7.47
CA ASN A 4 -0.42 -68.66 6.00
C ASN A 4 -1.21 -67.43 5.53
N ILE A 5 -0.76 -66.57 4.68
CA ILE A 5 -0.73 -66.65 3.22
C ILE A 5 -2.11 -66.96 2.62
N GLU A 6 -2.42 -66.05 1.75
CA GLU A 6 -3.05 -66.19 0.44
C GLU A 6 -4.47 -65.73 0.25
N LYS A 7 -4.48 -64.78 -0.66
CA LYS A 7 -5.22 -64.74 -1.94
C LYS A 7 -6.74 -64.68 -1.82
N MET A 8 -7.34 -63.80 -2.55
CA MET A 8 -7.50 -63.89 -3.99
C MET A 8 -8.18 -62.65 -4.60
N LYS A 9 -7.59 -62.23 -5.67
CA LYS A 9 -8.21 -61.54 -6.80
C LYS A 9 -9.50 -62.26 -7.29
N LYS A 10 -10.44 -61.43 -7.76
CA LYS A 10 -11.27 -61.60 -8.97
C LYS A 10 -12.32 -60.50 -8.90
N SER A 11 -12.31 -59.42 -9.73
CA SER A 11 -12.67 -59.44 -11.16
C SER A 11 -14.05 -60.00 -11.45
N CYS A 12 -14.99 -59.08 -11.73
CA CYS A 12 -16.16 -59.25 -12.57
C CYS A 12 -16.65 -57.84 -12.90
N LEU A 13 -16.43 -57.43 -13.95
CA LEU A 13 -16.83 -57.14 -15.32
C LEU A 13 -18.23 -57.67 -15.68
N TYR A 14 -19.21 -56.74 -15.81
CA TYR A 14 -20.40 -56.77 -16.65
C TYR A 14 -20.79 -55.28 -16.82
N LEU A 15 -20.58 -54.62 -17.91
CA LEU A 15 -21.09 -54.68 -19.27
C LEU A 15 -22.59 -54.42 -19.36
N LEU A 16 -22.86 -53.18 -19.86
CA LEU A 16 -23.82 -52.77 -20.87
C LEU A 16 -25.32 -52.86 -20.51
N ILE A 17 -26.05 -51.78 -20.69
CA ILE A 17 -26.91 -51.51 -21.83
C ILE A 17 -27.53 -50.12 -21.73
N LEU A 18 -27.22 -49.28 -22.67
CA LEU A 18 -28.04 -48.40 -23.50
C LEU A 18 -29.27 -47.73 -22.88
N GLY A 19 -29.19 -46.45 -22.76
CA GLY A 19 -30.34 -45.54 -22.72
C GLY A 19 -29.93 -44.17 -23.23
N ALA A 20 -29.79 -44.03 -24.53
CA ALA A 20 -29.61 -42.77 -25.20
C ALA A 20 -30.92 -42.00 -25.10
N ILE A 21 -30.94 -40.94 -24.29
CA ILE A 21 -31.88 -39.84 -24.44
C ILE A 21 -31.04 -38.61 -24.73
N ALA A 22 -30.94 -38.29 -26.00
CA ALA A 22 -30.45 -37.02 -26.49
C ALA A 22 -31.46 -35.97 -26.08
N TRP A 23 -31.12 -35.20 -25.04
CA TRP A 23 -31.67 -33.88 -24.86
C TRP A 23 -30.60 -32.90 -25.35
N THR A 24 -30.78 -32.51 -26.61
CA THR A 24 -30.17 -31.31 -27.15
C THR A 24 -30.88 -30.13 -26.51
N ALA A 25 -30.41 -29.75 -25.32
CA ALA A 25 -30.56 -28.37 -24.88
C ALA A 25 -29.40 -27.61 -25.54
N CYS A 26 -29.69 -26.96 -26.66
CA CYS A 26 -28.93 -25.81 -27.08
C CYS A 26 -29.10 -24.74 -25.98
N GLU A 27 -28.30 -24.77 -24.97
CA GLU A 27 -27.92 -23.53 -24.32
C GLU A 27 -27.06 -22.79 -25.32
N ASN A 28 -27.68 -21.76 -25.93
CA ASN A 28 -26.90 -20.67 -26.47
C ASN A 28 -26.09 -20.12 -25.31
N VAL A 29 -24.87 -20.63 -25.18
CA VAL A 29 -23.80 -19.84 -24.60
C VAL A 29 -23.65 -18.67 -25.55
N ASP A 30 -24.32 -17.56 -25.24
CA ASP A 30 -23.92 -16.26 -25.71
C ASP A 30 -22.45 -16.12 -25.27
N THR A 31 -21.57 -16.64 -26.07
CA THR A 31 -20.20 -16.15 -26.15
C THR A 31 -20.36 -14.75 -26.68
N ASP A 32 -20.50 -13.80 -25.75
CA ASP A 32 -20.31 -12.40 -26.01
C ASP A 32 -18.92 -12.29 -26.69
N PRO A 33 -18.84 -11.94 -27.99
CA PRO A 33 -17.56 -11.84 -28.65
C PRO A 33 -16.92 -10.47 -28.39
N LYS A 34 -17.02 -10.01 -27.18
CA LYS A 34 -16.16 -9.03 -26.56
C LYS A 34 -15.17 -9.76 -25.66
N GLU A 35 -14.34 -10.58 -26.25
CA GLU A 35 -12.99 -10.76 -25.77
C GLU A 35 -12.36 -9.38 -25.82
N ASP A 36 -12.41 -8.76 -24.67
CA ASP A 36 -11.97 -7.44 -24.32
C ASP A 36 -10.49 -7.35 -24.81
N SER A 37 -10.27 -6.69 -25.92
CA SER A 37 -8.95 -6.41 -26.44
C SER A 37 -8.27 -5.35 -25.56
N ARG A 38 -8.16 -5.65 -24.25
CA ARG A 38 -7.42 -4.82 -23.31
C ARG A 38 -5.97 -4.86 -23.72
N VAL A 39 -5.48 -3.72 -24.11
CA VAL A 39 -4.05 -3.52 -24.31
C VAL A 39 -3.37 -3.82 -22.98
N ASN A 40 -2.58 -4.89 -22.94
CA ASN A 40 -1.80 -5.24 -21.76
C ASN A 40 -0.48 -4.47 -21.82
N VAL A 41 -0.31 -3.48 -20.97
CA VAL A 41 0.92 -2.71 -20.87
C VAL A 41 1.91 -3.46 -19.98
N ARG A 42 3.07 -3.80 -20.54
CA ARG A 42 4.17 -4.43 -19.78
C ARG A 42 5.07 -3.38 -19.18
N LEU A 43 5.62 -3.66 -18.00
CA LEU A 43 6.52 -2.75 -17.29
C LEU A 43 7.77 -2.42 -18.10
N ASP A 44 8.40 -3.43 -18.71
CA ASP A 44 9.57 -3.26 -19.59
C ASP A 44 9.27 -2.36 -20.80
N ASP A 45 8.13 -2.58 -21.46
CA ASP A 45 7.74 -1.78 -22.64
C ASP A 45 7.51 -0.31 -22.27
N LEU A 46 6.88 -0.06 -21.12
CA LEU A 46 6.68 1.31 -20.61
C LEU A 46 8.02 1.95 -20.20
N ALA A 47 8.92 1.20 -19.56
CA ALA A 47 10.25 1.71 -19.22
C ALA A 47 11.06 2.11 -20.45
N ARG A 48 11.03 1.29 -21.52
CA ARG A 48 11.67 1.63 -22.82
C ARG A 48 11.02 2.84 -23.47
N LEU A 49 9.69 2.94 -23.44
CA LEU A 49 8.96 4.08 -23.99
C LEU A 49 9.36 5.39 -23.29
N LEU A 50 9.38 5.39 -21.96
CA LEU A 50 9.82 6.53 -21.16
C LEU A 50 11.26 6.90 -21.47
N ALA A 51 12.18 5.93 -21.47
CA ALA A 51 13.60 6.19 -21.76
C ALA A 51 13.83 6.74 -23.17
N GLY A 52 13.02 6.31 -24.14
CA GLY A 52 13.09 6.77 -25.54
C GLY A 52 12.35 8.07 -25.84
N ALA A 53 11.55 8.58 -24.88
CA ALA A 53 10.68 9.73 -25.11
C ALA A 53 11.42 11.07 -25.17
N GLY A 54 12.71 11.13 -24.82
CA GLY A 54 13.49 12.38 -24.83
C GLY A 54 13.10 13.33 -23.69
N ILE A 55 13.09 12.79 -22.48
CA ILE A 55 12.78 13.50 -21.23
C ILE A 55 13.73 14.68 -21.05
N GLY A 56 13.19 15.88 -20.84
CA GLY A 56 13.93 17.09 -20.59
C GLY A 56 13.72 17.63 -19.17
N GLU A 57 14.32 18.80 -18.92
CA GLU A 57 14.27 19.45 -17.58
C GLU A 57 12.83 19.66 -17.08
N GLU A 58 11.91 19.99 -17.97
CA GLU A 58 10.51 20.23 -17.61
C GLU A 58 9.82 18.98 -17.11
N GLN A 59 9.98 17.84 -17.80
CA GLN A 59 9.39 16.56 -17.40
C GLN A 59 10.05 15.99 -16.14
N LEU A 60 11.36 16.20 -15.99
CA LEU A 60 12.06 15.87 -14.74
C LEU A 60 11.48 16.66 -13.56
N GLY A 61 11.25 17.95 -13.75
CA GLY A 61 10.60 18.80 -12.75
C GLY A 61 9.17 18.36 -12.46
N GLU A 62 8.40 17.95 -13.48
CA GLU A 62 7.03 17.42 -13.32
C GLU A 62 7.03 16.17 -12.44
N VAL A 63 7.85 15.19 -12.77
CA VAL A 63 7.90 13.94 -12.01
C VAL A 63 8.43 14.19 -10.59
N HIS A 64 9.44 15.05 -10.42
CA HIS A 64 9.96 15.42 -9.11
C HIS A 64 8.88 16.10 -8.23
N ASP A 65 8.13 17.06 -8.78
CA ASP A 65 7.05 17.72 -8.06
C ASP A 65 5.94 16.72 -7.67
N ALA A 66 5.63 15.76 -8.56
CA ALA A 66 4.65 14.72 -8.32
C ALA A 66 5.06 13.78 -7.17
N VAL A 67 6.25 13.19 -7.24
CA VAL A 67 6.74 12.26 -6.20
C VAL A 67 6.95 12.96 -4.86
N SER A 68 7.40 14.23 -4.88
CA SER A 68 7.51 15.04 -3.68
C SER A 68 6.16 15.29 -3.02
N SER A 69 5.13 15.57 -3.81
CA SER A 69 3.77 15.76 -3.31
C SER A 69 3.18 14.47 -2.76
N SER A 70 3.40 13.33 -3.44
CA SER A 70 2.98 12.02 -2.96
C SER A 70 3.57 11.71 -1.59
N SER A 71 4.88 11.83 -1.48
CA SER A 71 5.61 11.63 -0.24
C SER A 71 5.16 12.56 0.90
N ALA A 72 4.86 13.84 0.58
CA ALA A 72 4.33 14.81 1.54
C ALA A 72 2.90 14.48 2.01
N ASN A 73 2.19 13.62 1.28
CA ASN A 73 0.88 13.11 1.63
C ASN A 73 0.95 11.76 2.36
N GLY A 74 2.15 11.30 2.70
CA GLY A 74 2.36 10.05 3.45
C GLY A 74 2.26 8.79 2.59
N TYR A 75 2.30 8.93 1.27
CA TYR A 75 2.45 7.83 0.32
C TYR A 75 3.92 7.64 -0.06
N ASP A 76 4.19 6.71 -0.94
CA ASP A 76 5.55 6.51 -1.45
C ASP A 76 5.98 7.60 -2.45
N GLU A 77 7.22 7.53 -2.94
CA GLU A 77 7.78 8.46 -3.92
C GLU A 77 7.31 8.12 -5.34
N GLU A 78 6.04 8.35 -5.60
CA GLU A 78 5.37 7.83 -6.78
C GLU A 78 4.61 8.88 -7.60
N TYR A 79 4.47 8.60 -8.90
CA TYR A 79 3.62 9.33 -9.84
C TYR A 79 2.81 8.32 -10.65
N THR A 80 1.55 8.12 -10.29
CA THR A 80 0.70 7.13 -10.94
C THR A 80 0.39 7.52 -12.39
N MET A 81 0.23 6.54 -13.30
CA MET A 81 -0.18 6.80 -14.67
C MET A 81 -1.56 7.48 -14.72
N ARG A 82 -2.44 7.13 -13.79
CA ARG A 82 -3.74 7.80 -13.64
C ARG A 82 -3.59 9.30 -13.45
N ASP A 83 -2.69 9.73 -12.57
CA ASP A 83 -2.48 11.16 -12.29
C ASP A 83 -1.76 11.86 -13.43
N LEU A 84 -0.80 11.20 -14.05
CA LEU A 84 -0.07 11.69 -15.22
C LEU A 84 -1.01 12.04 -16.38
N PHE A 85 -2.04 11.21 -16.62
CA PHE A 85 -2.99 11.43 -17.71
C PHE A 85 -4.22 12.27 -17.32
N ARG A 86 -4.49 12.48 -16.03
CA ARG A 86 -5.55 13.39 -15.59
C ARG A 86 -5.26 14.81 -16.02
N ASN A 87 -6.31 15.48 -16.50
CA ASN A 87 -6.22 16.87 -16.87
C ASN A 87 -6.10 17.72 -15.60
N PRO A 88 -5.12 18.65 -15.49
CA PRO A 88 -4.93 19.50 -14.30
C PRO A 88 -6.06 20.52 -14.06
N GLY A 89 -7.27 20.24 -14.41
CA GLY A 89 -8.46 21.07 -14.16
C GLY A 89 -9.63 20.28 -13.61
N TYR A 90 -9.52 18.96 -13.47
CA TYR A 90 -10.58 18.15 -12.87
C TYR A 90 -10.35 18.02 -11.37
N GLY A 91 -11.28 18.65 -10.69
CA GLY A 91 -11.24 18.87 -9.25
C GLY A 91 -11.12 17.64 -8.40
N VAL A 92 -10.54 17.89 -7.31
CA VAL A 92 -10.76 17.35 -5.97
C VAL A 92 -12.07 16.59 -5.89
N GLY A 93 -12.09 15.31 -6.24
CA GLY A 93 -13.31 14.53 -6.14
C GLY A 93 -13.08 13.09 -5.72
N ASP A 94 -12.10 12.45 -6.28
CA ASP A 94 -11.88 11.04 -5.99
C ASP A 94 -10.38 10.80 -5.80
N ASN A 95 -9.95 10.87 -4.57
CA ASN A 95 -8.58 10.78 -4.14
C ASN A 95 -7.72 11.98 -4.57
N PRO A 96 -7.47 12.92 -3.67
CA PRO A 96 -6.57 14.04 -3.96
C PRO A 96 -5.17 13.49 -3.94
N THR A 97 -4.81 12.95 -5.03
CA THR A 97 -3.58 12.40 -5.19
C THR A 97 -2.60 13.44 -5.28
N LYS A 98 -1.75 13.24 -5.00
CA LYS A 98 -0.39 13.15 -4.96
C LYS A 98 0.30 14.25 -5.77
N ALA A 99 -0.07 14.64 -6.93
CA ALA A 99 0.58 15.63 -7.78
C ALA A 99 -0.35 16.77 -8.14
N TYR A 100 -0.08 17.86 -7.69
CA TYR A 100 -0.84 18.83 -7.93
C TYR A 100 -0.69 20.17 -8.34
N GLY A 101 -1.42 20.80 -9.15
CA GLY A 101 -1.75 22.19 -9.44
C GLY A 101 -0.70 23.01 -10.20
N LYS A 102 0.41 22.40 -10.63
CA LYS A 102 1.39 23.08 -11.47
C LYS A 102 1.14 22.70 -12.93
N GLU A 103 0.96 23.71 -13.79
CA GLU A 103 0.87 23.52 -15.22
C GLU A 103 2.27 23.52 -15.81
N TYR A 104 2.52 22.55 -16.72
CA TYR A 104 3.73 22.43 -17.49
C TYR A 104 3.41 22.69 -18.95
N ASP A 105 4.27 23.41 -19.66
CA ASP A 105 4.04 23.75 -21.07
C ASP A 105 4.02 22.50 -21.95
N ARG A 106 4.90 21.54 -21.66
CA ARG A 106 4.99 20.25 -22.34
C ARG A 106 5.09 19.11 -21.33
N PRO A 107 3.97 18.73 -20.67
CA PRO A 107 3.97 17.69 -19.66
C PRO A 107 4.35 16.33 -20.22
N LEU A 108 4.80 15.41 -19.35
CA LEU A 108 5.26 14.07 -19.72
C LEU A 108 4.24 13.29 -20.55
N ARG A 109 2.93 13.44 -20.28
CA ARG A 109 1.86 12.80 -21.06
C ARG A 109 1.86 13.20 -22.54
N VAL A 110 2.22 14.45 -22.85
CA VAL A 110 2.33 14.94 -24.25
C VAL A 110 3.52 14.28 -24.93
N LEU A 111 4.63 14.22 -24.21
CA LEU A 111 5.86 13.59 -24.71
C LEU A 111 5.67 12.10 -25.00
N LEU A 112 4.97 11.38 -24.11
CA LEU A 112 4.64 9.97 -24.32
C LEU A 112 3.75 9.77 -25.54
N ARG A 113 2.72 10.60 -25.73
CA ARG A 113 1.87 10.55 -26.93
C ARG A 113 2.67 10.75 -28.20
N GLU A 114 3.48 11.80 -28.28
CA GLU A 114 4.34 12.09 -29.42
C GLU A 114 5.32 10.94 -29.72
N SER A 115 5.87 10.32 -28.69
CA SER A 115 6.77 9.17 -28.83
C SER A 115 6.07 7.94 -29.39
N LEU A 116 4.84 7.66 -28.95
CA LEU A 116 4.01 6.58 -29.48
C LEU A 116 3.60 6.83 -30.94
N GLU A 117 3.17 8.04 -31.29
CA GLU A 117 2.80 8.42 -32.67
C GLU A 117 4.01 8.31 -33.61
N ALA A 118 5.19 8.74 -33.15
CA ALA A 118 6.43 8.61 -33.91
C ALA A 118 6.85 7.15 -34.13
N SER A 119 6.58 6.28 -33.16
CA SER A 119 6.86 4.84 -33.26
C SER A 119 5.88 4.13 -34.19
N ALA A 120 4.57 4.47 -34.11
CA ALA A 120 3.54 3.93 -35.00
C ALA A 120 3.78 4.27 -36.47
N THR A 121 4.31 5.47 -36.76
CA THR A 121 4.64 5.88 -38.14
C THR A 121 5.89 5.20 -38.72
N LYS A 122 6.81 4.73 -37.85
CA LYS A 122 8.06 4.06 -38.23
C LYS A 122 7.92 2.54 -38.42
N SER A 123 6.81 1.94 -38.02
CA SER A 123 6.61 0.48 -38.10
C SER A 123 6.56 -0.10 -39.54
N GLY A 124 6.76 0.74 -40.55
CA GLY A 124 7.03 0.33 -41.94
C GLY A 124 8.52 0.12 -42.28
N VAL A 125 9.46 0.49 -41.40
CA VAL A 125 10.91 0.36 -41.60
C VAL A 125 11.52 0.05 -40.23
N ALA A 126 12.13 -1.10 -40.08
CA ALA A 126 12.85 -1.64 -38.91
C ALA A 126 12.64 -0.85 -37.59
N ALA A 127 11.80 -1.41 -36.74
CA ALA A 127 11.43 -0.83 -35.44
C ALA A 127 12.67 -0.43 -34.65
N GLY A 128 12.77 0.85 -34.26
CA GLY A 128 13.75 1.32 -33.29
C GLY A 128 13.39 0.81 -31.87
N PRO A 129 14.32 0.88 -30.93
CA PRO A 129 14.08 0.45 -29.54
C PRO A 129 13.00 1.33 -28.91
N GLY A 130 11.84 0.81 -28.64
CA GLY A 130 10.63 1.49 -28.19
C GLY A 130 9.39 1.17 -29.03
N ALA A 131 9.58 0.57 -30.20
CA ALA A 131 8.50 0.23 -31.13
C ALA A 131 7.75 -1.06 -30.77
N ALA A 132 8.21 -1.83 -29.79
CA ALA A 132 7.55 -3.09 -29.37
C ALA A 132 6.25 -2.84 -28.59
N ALA A 133 6.07 -1.64 -28.05
CA ALA A 133 4.94 -1.32 -27.16
C ALA A 133 3.57 -1.24 -27.86
N VAL A 134 3.53 -1.12 -29.20
CA VAL A 134 2.29 -0.84 -29.95
C VAL A 134 2.13 -1.79 -31.14
N ASP A 135 2.35 -3.08 -30.92
CA ASP A 135 2.11 -4.07 -31.98
C ASP A 135 0.59 -4.23 -32.20
N GLY A 136 0.05 -3.36 -33.07
CA GLY A 136 -1.34 -3.40 -33.53
C GLY A 136 -2.37 -2.64 -32.68
N ALA A 137 -1.99 -1.98 -31.59
CA ALA A 137 -2.88 -1.13 -30.82
C ALA A 137 -2.87 0.32 -31.35
N ASP A 138 -4.04 0.95 -31.36
CA ASP A 138 -4.16 2.37 -31.59
C ASP A 138 -3.54 3.16 -30.43
N VAL A 139 -2.83 4.26 -30.71
CA VAL A 139 -2.16 5.10 -29.70
C VAL A 139 -3.13 5.53 -28.61
N ASP A 140 -4.35 5.93 -28.98
CA ASP A 140 -5.34 6.36 -28.00
C ASP A 140 -5.78 5.21 -27.08
N SER A 141 -5.94 3.99 -27.62
CA SER A 141 -6.25 2.79 -26.83
C SER A 141 -5.12 2.43 -25.85
N TYR A 142 -3.86 2.61 -26.24
CA TYR A 142 -2.73 2.38 -25.35
C TYR A 142 -2.68 3.41 -24.22
N LEU A 143 -2.88 4.69 -24.54
CA LEU A 143 -2.90 5.76 -23.53
C LEU A 143 -4.08 5.61 -22.55
N GLU A 144 -5.23 5.18 -23.06
CA GLU A 144 -6.40 4.87 -22.21
C GLU A 144 -6.12 3.66 -21.28
N ALA A 145 -5.39 2.65 -21.79
CA ALA A 145 -4.97 1.53 -20.97
C ALA A 145 -3.98 1.95 -19.86
N LEU A 146 -3.05 2.85 -20.15
CA LEU A 146 -2.15 3.45 -19.16
C LEU A 146 -2.92 4.23 -18.10
N GLU A 147 -3.82 5.12 -18.49
CA GLU A 147 -4.62 5.92 -17.55
C GLU A 147 -5.45 5.06 -16.58
N LYS A 148 -5.92 3.90 -17.07
CA LYS A 148 -6.74 2.96 -16.27
C LYS A 148 -5.92 1.92 -15.51
N SER A 149 -4.60 1.89 -15.74
CA SER A 149 -3.73 0.92 -15.10
C SER A 149 -3.42 1.29 -13.65
N ASP A 150 -2.87 0.33 -12.94
CA ASP A 150 -2.25 0.47 -11.63
C ASP A 150 -0.74 0.82 -11.74
N LEU A 151 -0.27 1.21 -12.92
CA LEU A 151 1.13 1.50 -13.14
C LEU A 151 1.52 2.88 -12.64
N GLN A 152 2.80 3.01 -12.29
CA GLN A 152 3.37 4.26 -11.79
C GLN A 152 4.85 4.39 -12.14
N ILE A 153 5.35 5.61 -11.97
CA ILE A 153 6.77 5.93 -11.88
C ILE A 153 7.08 6.08 -10.40
N TYR A 154 7.89 5.20 -9.87
CA TYR A 154 8.48 5.29 -8.54
C TYR A 154 9.88 5.89 -8.67
N TRP A 155 10.19 6.94 -7.89
CA TRP A 155 11.50 7.59 -7.90
C TRP A 155 12.11 7.60 -6.51
N PRO A 156 12.76 6.49 -6.10
CA PRO A 156 13.41 6.41 -4.80
C PRO A 156 14.52 7.45 -4.67
N TYR A 157 14.69 7.97 -3.47
CA TYR A 157 15.75 8.94 -3.15
C TYR A 157 15.71 10.22 -3.99
N TYR A 158 14.53 10.64 -4.49
CA TYR A 158 14.37 11.83 -5.33
C TYR A 158 14.97 13.10 -4.71
N GLU A 159 15.08 13.16 -3.38
CA GLU A 159 15.68 14.30 -2.67
C GLU A 159 17.19 14.46 -2.97
N ASN A 160 17.85 13.40 -3.44
CA ASN A 160 19.26 13.42 -3.82
C ASN A 160 19.50 13.99 -5.22
N TRP A 161 18.42 14.27 -5.97
CA TRP A 161 18.55 14.78 -7.33
C TRP A 161 19.23 16.16 -7.38
N ASP A 162 20.20 16.30 -8.27
CA ASP A 162 20.99 17.51 -8.46
C ASP A 162 20.28 18.61 -9.27
N GLY A 163 19.04 18.35 -9.69
CA GLY A 163 18.23 19.25 -10.52
C GLY A 163 18.59 19.23 -12.02
N LYS A 164 19.45 18.32 -12.48
CA LYS A 164 19.95 18.29 -13.88
C LYS A 164 20.12 16.91 -14.47
N SER A 165 20.60 15.96 -13.68
CA SER A 165 20.91 14.61 -14.16
C SER A 165 19.66 13.91 -14.69
N GLU A 166 19.78 13.35 -15.91
CA GLU A 166 18.71 12.54 -16.50
C GLU A 166 18.60 11.19 -15.82
N PRO A 167 17.37 10.63 -15.69
CA PRO A 167 17.15 9.37 -15.02
C PRO A 167 17.56 8.18 -15.89
N ILE A 168 17.94 7.09 -15.23
CA ILE A 168 17.87 5.75 -15.82
C ILE A 168 16.46 5.24 -15.55
N ILE A 169 15.79 4.71 -16.57
CA ILE A 169 14.44 4.16 -16.42
C ILE A 169 14.54 2.64 -16.31
N SER A 170 14.15 2.11 -15.16
CA SER A 170 14.08 0.67 -14.92
C SER A 170 12.64 0.23 -14.66
N PHE A 171 12.43 -1.01 -14.30
CA PHE A 171 11.11 -1.56 -13.98
C PHE A 171 11.25 -2.63 -12.91
N ALA A 172 10.16 -2.88 -12.17
CA ALA A 172 10.16 -3.93 -11.17
C ALA A 172 10.31 -5.31 -11.85
N PRO A 173 11.25 -6.16 -11.38
CA PRO A 173 11.38 -7.52 -11.89
C PRO A 173 10.17 -8.37 -11.47
N ASP A 174 9.95 -9.48 -12.22
CA ASP A 174 8.87 -10.43 -11.90
C ASP A 174 9.20 -11.34 -10.70
N ASP A 175 10.42 -11.22 -10.20
CA ASP A 175 10.93 -11.95 -9.03
C ASP A 175 11.47 -10.96 -7.98
N ASP A 176 11.88 -11.46 -6.84
CA ASP A 176 12.42 -10.63 -5.75
C ASP A 176 13.89 -10.21 -5.99
N SER A 177 14.29 -10.05 -7.25
CA SER A 177 15.66 -9.64 -7.61
C SER A 177 15.92 -8.20 -7.19
N GLU A 178 17.07 -7.97 -6.55
CA GLU A 178 17.55 -6.65 -6.17
C GLU A 178 18.34 -5.93 -7.28
N VAL A 179 18.43 -6.56 -8.48
CA VAL A 179 19.13 -6.02 -9.65
C VAL A 179 18.30 -6.27 -10.89
N ASN A 180 18.10 -5.23 -11.71
CA ASN A 180 17.41 -5.37 -12.98
C ASN A 180 18.10 -4.50 -14.07
N VAL A 181 17.68 -4.65 -15.32
CA VAL A 181 18.09 -3.78 -16.40
C VAL A 181 17.32 -2.46 -16.34
N GLY A 182 18.03 -1.37 -16.62
CA GLY A 182 17.44 -0.06 -16.88
C GLY A 182 17.87 0.47 -18.24
N TYR A 183 17.20 1.48 -18.72
CA TYR A 183 17.41 2.09 -20.03
C TYR A 183 17.78 3.55 -19.87
N ARG A 184 18.82 3.97 -20.61
CA ARG A 184 19.22 5.36 -20.72
C ARG A 184 19.32 5.74 -22.19
N TYR A 185 18.83 6.92 -22.54
CA TYR A 185 19.01 7.43 -23.89
C TYR A 185 20.44 7.95 -24.08
N ASP A 186 21.14 7.41 -25.09
CA ASP A 186 22.44 7.92 -25.48
C ASP A 186 22.28 8.89 -26.67
N ALA A 187 22.44 10.18 -26.39
CA ALA A 187 22.30 11.23 -27.38
C ALA A 187 23.34 11.14 -28.49
N ALA A 188 24.48 10.49 -28.27
CA ALA A 188 25.54 10.35 -29.27
C ALA A 188 25.23 9.28 -30.33
N SER A 189 24.66 8.16 -29.91
CA SER A 189 24.22 7.06 -30.79
C SER A 189 22.77 7.18 -31.24
N GLY A 190 21.95 7.93 -30.54
CA GLY A 190 20.51 8.02 -30.75
C GLY A 190 19.76 6.73 -30.36
N GLN A 191 20.34 5.90 -29.49
CA GLN A 191 19.81 4.61 -29.10
C GLN A 191 19.67 4.51 -27.58
N LEU A 192 18.90 3.51 -27.12
CA LEU A 192 18.85 3.17 -25.72
C LEU A 192 20.06 2.30 -25.35
N GLU A 193 20.73 2.68 -24.27
CA GLU A 193 21.77 1.90 -23.62
C GLU A 193 21.16 1.13 -22.44
N GLU A 194 21.47 -0.16 -22.33
CA GLU A 194 21.11 -0.97 -21.18
C GLU A 194 22.14 -0.82 -20.08
N VAL A 195 21.67 -0.57 -18.85
CA VAL A 195 22.48 -0.38 -17.65
C VAL A 195 21.93 -1.30 -16.56
N LEU A 196 22.80 -1.97 -15.83
CA LEU A 196 22.35 -2.70 -14.61
C LEU A 196 22.06 -1.68 -13.52
N VAL A 197 20.91 -1.85 -12.89
CA VAL A 197 20.39 -0.95 -11.87
C VAL A 197 20.14 -1.72 -10.58
N ASP A 198 20.62 -1.18 -9.48
CA ASP A 198 20.44 -1.62 -8.12
C ASP A 198 20.14 -0.43 -7.19
N GLU A 199 19.85 -0.69 -5.94
CA GLU A 199 19.53 0.36 -4.95
C GLU A 199 20.71 1.32 -4.72
N GLU A 200 21.97 0.83 -4.76
CA GLU A 200 23.15 1.67 -4.57
C GLU A 200 23.27 2.73 -5.66
N LEU A 201 23.01 2.33 -6.91
CA LEU A 201 22.97 3.26 -8.05
C LEU A 201 21.81 4.28 -7.90
N ALA A 202 20.65 3.85 -7.40
CA ALA A 202 19.51 4.73 -7.18
C ALA A 202 19.76 5.77 -6.08
N MET A 203 20.61 5.47 -5.09
CA MET A 203 21.04 6.44 -4.09
C MET A 203 21.99 7.51 -4.64
N GLU A 204 22.75 7.18 -5.70
CA GLU A 204 23.77 8.07 -6.27
C GLU A 204 23.25 8.96 -7.40
N ARG A 205 22.21 8.51 -8.11
CA ARG A 205 21.68 9.21 -9.30
C ARG A 205 20.19 8.91 -9.52
N PRO A 206 19.46 9.75 -10.28
CA PRO A 206 18.07 9.51 -10.58
C PRO A 206 17.84 8.16 -11.27
N VAL A 207 16.99 7.34 -10.66
CA VAL A 207 16.44 6.13 -11.25
C VAL A 207 14.93 6.20 -11.12
N TRP A 208 14.21 6.07 -12.22
CA TRP A 208 12.78 5.90 -12.22
C TRP A 208 12.46 4.43 -12.42
N VAL A 209 11.68 3.89 -11.54
CA VAL A 209 11.23 2.50 -11.63
C VAL A 209 9.78 2.47 -12.05
N VAL A 210 9.50 1.78 -13.15
CA VAL A 210 8.13 1.46 -13.54
C VAL A 210 7.69 0.25 -12.74
N ASN A 211 6.70 0.41 -11.87
CA ASN A 211 6.13 -0.67 -11.05
C ASN A 211 4.61 -0.54 -10.95
N ARG A 212 3.98 -1.36 -10.11
CA ARG A 212 2.56 -1.28 -9.80
C ARG A 212 2.34 -0.50 -8.51
N ASN A 213 1.29 0.30 -8.50
CA ASN A 213 0.84 0.98 -7.31
C ASN A 213 0.04 0.01 -6.42
N ASP A 214 0.47 -0.21 -5.21
CA ASP A 214 -0.12 -1.08 -4.20
C ASP A 214 -0.83 -0.29 -3.08
N ASP A 215 -0.47 0.97 -2.88
CA ASP A 215 -1.01 1.84 -1.84
C ASP A 215 -2.26 2.65 -2.24
N SER A 216 -2.78 2.49 -3.46
CA SER A 216 -3.92 3.28 -3.98
C SER A 216 -5.21 3.14 -3.17
N SER A 217 -5.34 2.06 -2.42
CA SER A 217 -6.49 1.79 -1.54
C SER A 217 -6.30 2.32 -0.12
N LEU A 218 -5.10 2.80 0.21
CA LEU A 218 -4.77 3.28 1.54
C LEU A 218 -5.22 4.73 1.73
N THR A 219 -5.68 5.05 2.93
CA THR A 219 -5.80 6.44 3.39
C THR A 219 -4.71 6.67 4.41
N THR A 220 -3.73 7.46 4.03
CA THR A 220 -2.59 7.74 4.90
C THR A 220 -2.98 8.61 6.09
N LEU A 221 -2.17 8.58 7.13
CA LEU A 221 -2.34 9.42 8.31
C LEU A 221 -2.32 10.92 7.94
N GLU A 222 -1.46 11.31 7.01
CA GLU A 222 -1.36 12.68 6.50
C GLU A 222 -2.62 13.11 5.77
N MET A 223 -3.25 12.21 5.04
CA MET A 223 -4.53 12.48 4.37
C MET A 223 -5.66 12.62 5.38
N LEU A 224 -5.73 11.75 6.39
CA LEU A 224 -6.69 11.88 7.49
C LEU A 224 -6.56 13.23 8.20
N ARG A 225 -5.34 13.72 8.41
CA ARG A 225 -5.07 15.05 8.98
C ARG A 225 -5.47 16.19 8.07
N LYS A 226 -5.45 16.01 6.76
CA LYS A 226 -5.95 17.02 5.80
C LYS A 226 -7.47 17.11 5.81
N GLU A 227 -8.16 15.99 5.94
CA GLU A 227 -9.61 15.94 6.08
C GLU A 227 -10.07 16.49 7.43
N ASP A 228 -9.35 16.17 8.48
CA ASP A 228 -9.56 16.71 9.83
C ASP A 228 -8.22 17.27 10.38
N PRO A 229 -7.94 18.56 10.23
CA PRO A 229 -6.71 19.18 10.71
C PRO A 229 -6.46 19.04 12.20
N SER A 230 -7.47 18.67 12.97
CA SER A 230 -7.36 18.37 14.39
C SER A 230 -6.87 16.94 14.68
N TRP A 231 -6.78 16.10 13.64
CA TRP A 231 -6.38 14.72 13.79
C TRP A 231 -4.87 14.60 14.04
N GLY A 232 -4.50 14.26 15.27
CA GLY A 232 -3.12 13.94 15.63
C GLY A 232 -2.13 15.11 15.69
N GLU A 233 -2.57 16.38 15.71
CA GLU A 233 -1.67 17.46 16.04
C GLU A 233 -1.20 17.34 17.49
N GLY A 234 -0.05 16.70 17.66
CA GLY A 234 0.68 16.60 18.92
C GLY A 234 1.23 17.96 19.34
N GLY A 235 0.41 18.76 19.91
CA GLY A 235 0.74 20.10 20.38
C GLY A 235 -0.33 20.70 21.30
N GLY A 236 -1.08 19.85 22.02
CA GLY A 236 -1.93 20.32 23.09
C GLY A 236 -3.42 20.15 22.97
N GLU A 237 -3.97 19.90 21.81
CA GLU A 237 -5.39 19.54 21.72
C GLU A 237 -5.60 18.45 20.69
N ILE A 238 -5.56 17.20 21.17
CA ILE A 238 -6.15 16.09 20.42
C ILE A 238 -7.65 16.29 20.53
N ILE A 239 -8.30 16.74 19.46
CA ILE A 239 -9.74 16.90 19.46
C ILE A 239 -10.35 15.51 19.31
N VAL A 240 -10.67 14.90 20.44
CA VAL A 240 -11.64 13.82 20.50
C VAL A 240 -12.96 14.41 20.00
N LYS A 241 -13.56 13.83 18.94
CA LYS A 241 -14.93 14.20 18.57
C LYS A 241 -15.78 14.24 19.84
N PRO A 242 -16.41 15.36 20.19
CA PRO A 242 -17.23 15.42 21.39
C PRO A 242 -18.30 14.33 21.26
N LYS A 243 -18.27 13.30 22.09
CA LYS A 243 -19.47 12.54 22.37
C LYS A 243 -20.51 13.57 22.81
N GLU A 244 -21.66 13.57 22.15
CA GLU A 244 -22.75 14.49 22.44
C GLU A 244 -22.88 14.76 23.95
N ALA A 245 -22.88 16.04 24.31
CA ALA A 245 -22.81 16.51 25.67
C ALA A 245 -23.90 15.90 26.56
N GLY A 246 -23.50 14.94 27.35
CA GLY A 246 -24.38 14.22 28.32
C GLY A 246 -23.66 13.82 29.59
N SER A 247 -22.68 14.59 30.05
CA SER A 247 -22.36 14.78 31.50
C SER A 247 -21.02 15.53 31.65
N THR A 248 -21.12 16.77 32.05
CA THR A 248 -20.04 17.53 32.61
C THR A 248 -19.66 16.97 33.97
N LYS A 249 -18.74 16.01 34.00
CA LYS A 249 -17.84 15.78 35.13
C LYS A 249 -16.45 15.64 34.49
N ALA A 250 -15.60 16.62 34.75
CA ALA A 250 -14.18 16.46 34.61
C ALA A 250 -13.77 15.25 35.46
N LEU A 251 -13.59 14.09 34.83
CA LEU A 251 -13.09 12.89 35.45
C LEU A 251 -11.57 13.00 35.43
N SER A 252 -10.97 13.37 36.53
CA SER A 252 -9.54 13.27 36.74
C SER A 252 -9.12 11.81 36.55
N GLY A 253 -8.23 11.53 35.59
CA GLY A 253 -7.67 10.20 35.34
C GLY A 253 -7.99 9.58 33.99
N HIS A 254 -8.55 10.34 33.04
CA HIS A 254 -8.70 9.92 31.65
C HIS A 254 -7.43 10.23 30.87
N LYS A 255 -6.93 9.25 30.14
CA LYS A 255 -5.73 9.36 29.31
C LYS A 255 -6.05 8.91 27.89
N MET A 256 -5.30 9.40 26.94
CA MET A 256 -5.24 8.85 25.59
C MET A 256 -4.00 8.00 25.43
N LEU A 257 -4.11 6.90 24.72
CA LEU A 257 -2.96 6.14 24.26
C LEU A 257 -2.61 6.60 22.86
N VAL A 258 -1.39 7.10 22.69
CA VAL A 258 -0.89 7.66 21.42
C VAL A 258 0.31 6.86 20.95
N LEU A 259 0.34 6.48 19.66
CA LEU A 259 1.55 6.03 18.99
C LEU A 259 2.37 7.29 18.65
N LYS A 260 3.51 7.44 19.28
CA LYS A 260 4.38 8.62 19.09
C LYS A 260 5.23 8.47 17.85
N ASP A 261 6.01 7.42 17.79
CA ASP A 261 6.87 7.16 16.64
C ASP A 261 6.91 5.68 16.30
N PHE A 262 7.30 5.45 15.04
CA PHE A 262 7.45 4.15 14.41
C PHE A 262 8.83 4.08 13.77
N ARG A 263 9.57 3.02 14.01
CA ARG A 263 10.87 2.78 13.39
C ARG A 263 10.88 1.42 12.71
N MET A 264 10.95 1.40 11.40
CA MET A 264 11.15 0.20 10.61
C MET A 264 12.62 -0.27 10.72
N LYS A 265 12.84 -1.56 11.03
CA LYS A 265 14.16 -2.16 11.17
C LYS A 265 14.58 -2.96 9.94
N LYS A 266 13.60 -3.42 9.16
CA LYS A 266 13.76 -4.21 7.96
C LYS A 266 12.91 -3.59 6.85
N ASN A 267 13.41 -3.54 5.62
CA ASN A 267 12.55 -3.35 4.46
C ASN A 267 11.79 -4.65 4.21
N PHE A 268 10.51 -4.57 3.95
CA PHE A 268 9.70 -5.75 3.68
C PHE A 268 9.68 -6.04 2.18
N ASP A 269 9.58 -5.00 1.38
CA ASP A 269 9.60 -5.08 -0.07
C ASP A 269 10.99 -4.99 -0.69
N SER A 270 11.11 -5.39 -1.97
CA SER A 270 12.27 -5.09 -2.78
C SER A 270 12.35 -3.59 -3.02
N TRP A 271 13.55 -3.07 -3.32
CA TRP A 271 13.68 -1.62 -3.56
C TRP A 271 12.98 -1.16 -4.84
N PHE A 272 12.67 -2.09 -5.76
CA PHE A 272 11.89 -1.82 -6.96
C PHE A 272 10.39 -1.67 -6.68
N ALA A 273 9.89 -2.24 -5.59
CA ALA A 273 8.48 -2.16 -5.23
C ALA A 273 8.15 -0.83 -4.57
N GLY A 274 9.00 -0.37 -3.65
CA GLY A 274 8.76 0.90 -2.97
C GLY A 274 9.19 0.91 -1.50
N GLY A 275 8.49 1.69 -0.71
CA GLY A 275 8.52 1.69 0.76
C GLY A 275 7.81 0.46 1.30
N SER A 276 7.58 0.42 2.61
CA SER A 276 6.79 -0.65 3.24
C SER A 276 5.49 -0.07 3.80
N GLU A 277 4.36 -0.70 3.50
CA GLU A 277 3.01 -0.28 3.85
C GLU A 277 2.53 -0.98 5.11
N PHE A 278 2.60 -0.28 6.24
CA PHE A 278 2.14 -0.85 7.50
C PHE A 278 0.69 -0.51 7.81
N ASN A 279 -0.08 -1.53 8.14
CA ASN A 279 -1.41 -1.38 8.70
C ASN A 279 -1.36 -1.58 10.21
N VAL A 280 -1.63 -0.51 10.95
CA VAL A 280 -1.62 -0.51 12.41
C VAL A 280 -3.05 -0.57 12.94
N GLN A 281 -3.34 -1.58 13.74
CA GLN A 281 -4.67 -1.80 14.30
C GLN A 281 -4.61 -2.00 15.80
N VAL A 282 -5.47 -1.28 16.52
CA VAL A 282 -5.61 -1.43 17.96
C VAL A 282 -7.05 -1.75 18.32
N GLY A 283 -7.22 -2.89 18.97
CA GLY A 283 -8.50 -3.30 19.56
C GLY A 283 -8.59 -2.91 21.03
N SER A 284 -9.67 -2.22 21.41
CA SER A 284 -9.89 -1.72 22.77
C SER A 284 -11.37 -1.71 23.10
N VAL A 285 -11.68 -1.47 24.38
CA VAL A 285 -13.01 -1.04 24.85
C VAL A 285 -12.86 0.39 25.34
N ASP A 286 -12.91 1.31 24.38
CA ASP A 286 -12.67 2.73 24.62
C ASP A 286 -13.67 3.30 25.66
N GLY A 287 -13.16 4.08 26.60
CA GLY A 287 -13.97 4.67 27.68
C GLY A 287 -14.60 3.66 28.65
N PHE A 288 -14.04 2.45 28.77
CA PHE A 288 -14.61 1.45 29.66
C PHE A 288 -14.55 1.90 31.12
N TYR A 289 -15.72 2.19 31.68
CA TYR A 289 -15.91 2.54 33.10
C TYR A 289 -17.21 1.96 33.59
N ALA A 290 -17.14 0.87 34.35
CA ALA A 290 -18.29 0.15 34.85
C ALA A 290 -18.18 -0.08 36.36
N SER A 291 -19.28 0.09 37.08
CA SER A 291 -19.40 -0.15 38.53
C SER A 291 -19.97 -1.54 38.87
N THR A 292 -20.71 -2.11 37.92
CA THR A 292 -21.42 -3.38 38.03
C THR A 292 -21.28 -4.24 36.76
N GLU A 293 -21.43 -5.56 36.93
CA GLU A 293 -21.46 -6.50 35.80
C GLU A 293 -22.61 -6.22 34.81
N ALA A 294 -23.71 -5.66 35.27
CA ALA A 294 -24.83 -5.33 34.40
C ALA A 294 -24.49 -4.23 33.37
N GLU A 295 -23.54 -3.38 33.69
CA GLU A 295 -23.07 -2.28 32.81
C GLU A 295 -22.15 -2.76 31.71
N LEU A 296 -21.56 -3.96 31.79
CA LEU A 296 -20.71 -4.54 30.75
C LEU A 296 -21.36 -4.52 29.36
N LYS A 297 -22.68 -4.76 29.30
CA LYS A 297 -23.43 -4.76 28.03
C LYS A 297 -23.54 -3.38 27.37
N LEU A 298 -23.15 -2.31 28.05
CA LEU A 298 -23.13 -0.95 27.49
C LEU A 298 -21.86 -0.69 26.68
N TYR A 299 -20.87 -1.56 26.80
CA TYR A 299 -19.57 -1.41 26.16
C TYR A 299 -19.38 -2.44 25.07
N GLN A 300 -18.89 -2.00 23.95
CA GLN A 300 -18.53 -2.81 22.80
C GLN A 300 -17.06 -2.59 22.46
N PRO A 301 -16.32 -3.63 22.08
CA PRO A 301 -14.99 -3.46 21.53
C PRO A 301 -15.01 -2.60 20.26
N SER A 302 -13.98 -1.81 20.08
CA SER A 302 -13.75 -1.00 18.88
C SER A 302 -12.34 -1.22 18.34
N VAL A 303 -12.17 -1.04 17.05
CA VAL A 303 -10.87 -1.09 16.37
C VAL A 303 -10.54 0.29 15.87
N THR A 304 -9.36 0.79 16.24
CA THR A 304 -8.73 1.94 15.59
C THR A 304 -7.75 1.38 14.57
N GLN A 305 -7.84 1.85 13.34
CA GLN A 305 -7.01 1.38 12.24
C GLN A 305 -6.56 2.55 11.38
N PHE A 306 -5.31 2.51 10.97
CA PHE A 306 -4.73 3.42 9.97
C PHE A 306 -3.57 2.76 9.26
N SER A 307 -3.23 3.26 8.09
CA SER A 307 -2.08 2.82 7.31
C SER A 307 -1.01 3.89 7.28
N ILE A 308 0.23 3.46 7.29
CA ILE A 308 1.42 4.32 7.17
C ILE A 308 2.37 3.70 6.16
N VAL A 309 3.00 4.54 5.36
CA VAL A 309 4.06 4.13 4.44
C VAL A 309 5.39 4.59 5.00
N ILE A 310 6.32 3.66 5.19
CA ILE A 310 7.68 3.96 5.64
C ILE A 310 8.62 3.83 4.46
N ARG A 311 9.00 4.97 3.92
CA ARG A 311 9.95 5.07 2.81
C ARG A 311 11.30 4.42 3.15
N ARG A 312 11.93 3.79 2.18
CA ARG A 312 13.21 3.07 2.34
C ARG A 312 14.30 3.94 2.97
N CYS A 313 14.39 5.21 2.61
CA CYS A 313 15.36 6.16 3.19
C CYS A 313 15.14 6.44 4.68
N LYS A 314 13.99 6.02 5.25
CA LYS A 314 13.65 6.17 6.68
C LYS A 314 13.95 4.92 7.51
N LYS A 315 14.40 3.83 6.90
CA LYS A 315 14.82 2.64 7.64
C LYS A 315 15.77 3.00 8.78
N ASP A 316 15.62 2.35 9.94
CA ASP A 316 16.37 2.58 11.18
C ASP A 316 16.23 3.99 11.78
N ARG A 317 15.34 4.82 11.25
CA ARG A 317 15.04 6.16 11.80
C ARG A 317 13.65 6.19 12.39
N PRO A 318 13.44 6.81 13.54
CA PRO A 318 12.08 7.03 14.04
C PRO A 318 11.35 8.02 13.14
N VAL A 319 10.09 7.73 12.87
CA VAL A 319 9.16 8.61 12.16
C VAL A 319 8.05 8.94 13.14
N ASP A 320 7.84 10.24 13.38
CA ASP A 320 6.85 10.72 14.34
C ASP A 320 5.45 10.67 13.72
N PHE A 321 4.51 10.00 14.37
CA PHE A 321 3.14 9.90 13.92
C PHE A 321 2.14 10.64 14.80
N ASN A 322 2.31 10.57 16.14
CA ASN A 322 1.36 11.12 17.11
C ASN A 322 -0.09 10.68 16.86
N ALA A 323 -0.29 9.41 16.54
CA ALA A 323 -1.59 8.84 16.21
C ALA A 323 -2.32 8.34 17.45
N VAL A 324 -3.56 8.81 17.67
CA VAL A 324 -4.39 8.34 18.78
C VAL A 324 -4.85 6.94 18.50
N LEU A 325 -4.44 6.00 19.35
CA LEU A 325 -4.85 4.60 19.30
C LEU A 325 -6.12 4.34 20.11
N ILE A 326 -6.20 4.93 21.30
CA ILE A 326 -7.34 4.81 22.22
C ILE A 326 -7.63 6.19 22.79
N SER A 327 -8.80 6.70 22.53
CA SER A 327 -9.17 8.06 22.88
C SER A 327 -9.52 8.22 24.37
N ASP A 328 -9.92 7.16 25.04
CA ASP A 328 -10.26 7.17 26.46
C ASP A 328 -9.75 5.89 27.14
N TRP A 329 -8.47 5.91 27.55
CA TRP A 329 -7.80 4.86 28.29
C TRP A 329 -8.07 5.00 29.78
N THR A 330 -9.17 4.43 30.24
CA THR A 330 -9.56 4.49 31.65
C THR A 330 -8.70 3.56 32.51
N GLU A 331 -8.71 3.79 33.83
CA GLU A 331 -8.00 2.92 34.78
C GLU A 331 -8.53 1.46 34.83
N GLN A 332 -9.71 1.21 34.29
CA GLN A 332 -10.32 -0.11 34.22
C GLN A 332 -9.93 -0.93 33.01
N ILE A 333 -9.31 -0.34 31.99
CA ILE A 333 -8.78 -1.06 30.82
C ILE A 333 -7.43 -1.69 31.20
N GLU A 334 -7.35 -3.03 31.23
CA GLU A 334 -6.14 -3.75 31.62
C GLU A 334 -5.17 -4.01 30.48
N ASN A 335 -5.68 -4.14 29.26
CA ASN A 335 -4.89 -4.31 28.05
C ASN A 335 -5.64 -3.86 26.80
N CYS A 336 -4.91 -3.70 25.72
CA CYS A 336 -5.44 -3.60 24.36
C CYS A 336 -4.80 -4.67 23.46
N ALA A 337 -5.42 -4.95 22.33
CA ALA A 337 -4.83 -5.77 21.29
C ALA A 337 -4.14 -4.87 20.28
N LEU A 338 -2.92 -5.21 19.88
CA LEU A 338 -2.18 -4.54 18.82
C LEU A 338 -1.86 -5.56 17.71
N LEU A 339 -2.15 -5.19 16.49
CA LEU A 339 -1.76 -5.91 15.28
C LEU A 339 -1.07 -4.91 14.35
N VAL A 340 0.12 -5.25 13.91
CA VAL A 340 0.84 -4.53 12.86
C VAL A 340 1.15 -5.53 11.76
N THR A 341 0.65 -5.26 10.57
CA THR A 341 0.94 -6.01 9.36
C THR A 341 1.56 -5.12 8.32
N GLU A 342 2.31 -5.71 7.44
CA GLU A 342 2.73 -5.09 6.19
C GLU A 342 1.84 -5.63 5.08
N ASP A 343 1.36 -4.78 4.15
CA ASP A 343 0.28 -5.10 3.22
C ASP A 343 0.81 -5.72 1.92
N ASP A 344 0.72 -7.05 1.83
CA ASP A 344 1.00 -7.83 0.60
C ASP A 344 -0.29 -8.27 -0.12
N GLY A 345 -1.45 -7.81 0.34
CA GLY A 345 -2.74 -8.11 -0.24
C GLY A 345 -3.29 -9.50 0.07
N GLY A 346 -4.10 -10.03 -0.84
CA GLY A 346 -4.78 -11.31 -0.66
C GLY A 346 -6.19 -11.20 -0.11
N GLU A 347 -6.77 -12.34 0.30
CA GLU A 347 -8.11 -12.40 0.85
C GLU A 347 -8.14 -11.95 2.31
N GLN A 348 -9.21 -11.27 2.71
CA GLN A 348 -9.38 -10.82 4.08
C GLN A 348 -9.55 -11.99 5.05
N THR A 349 -8.86 -11.93 6.17
CA THR A 349 -8.96 -12.83 7.31
C THR A 349 -8.99 -12.04 8.60
N ASN A 350 -9.06 -12.70 9.77
CA ASN A 350 -9.13 -12.00 11.06
C ASN A 350 -8.25 -12.68 12.11
N TRP A 351 -7.60 -11.88 12.92
CA TRP A 351 -7.02 -12.33 14.17
C TRP A 351 -8.01 -12.15 15.32
N LYS A 352 -8.48 -13.26 15.88
CA LYS A 352 -9.39 -13.28 17.04
C LYS A 352 -8.59 -13.18 18.33
N CYS A 353 -8.90 -12.22 19.15
CA CYS A 353 -8.26 -12.02 20.44
C CYS A 353 -9.24 -11.54 21.50
N SER A 354 -8.79 -11.42 22.73
CA SER A 354 -9.60 -10.94 23.87
C SER A 354 -8.87 -9.79 24.55
N ILE A 355 -9.60 -8.72 24.80
CA ILE A 355 -9.14 -7.58 25.60
C ILE A 355 -9.84 -7.63 26.95
N VAL A 356 -9.23 -7.03 27.97
CA VAL A 356 -9.67 -7.19 29.35
C VAL A 356 -9.95 -5.85 29.99
N GLY A 357 -11.16 -5.74 30.53
CA GLY A 357 -11.54 -4.67 31.46
C GLY A 357 -11.71 -5.20 32.85
N ARG A 358 -11.47 -4.38 33.87
CA ARG A 358 -11.57 -4.75 35.27
C ARG A 358 -12.62 -3.93 36.02
N ILE A 359 -13.53 -4.62 36.72
CA ILE A 359 -14.48 -4.01 37.66
C ILE A 359 -14.09 -4.45 39.06
N LYS A 360 -13.58 -3.51 39.88
CA LYS A 360 -13.05 -3.81 41.23
C LYS A 360 -11.91 -4.86 41.13
N SER A 361 -12.13 -6.06 41.66
CA SER A 361 -11.15 -7.16 41.67
C SER A 361 -11.42 -8.24 40.63
N LYS A 362 -12.41 -8.06 39.73
CA LYS A 362 -12.77 -9.05 38.72
C LYS A 362 -12.44 -8.54 37.31
N SER A 363 -11.81 -9.39 36.53
CA SER A 363 -11.50 -9.12 35.12
C SER A 363 -12.57 -9.75 34.21
N TYR A 364 -12.92 -9.04 33.16
CA TYR A 364 -13.89 -9.43 32.14
C TYR A 364 -13.28 -9.33 30.77
N GLY A 365 -13.40 -10.42 29.99
CA GLY A 365 -12.91 -10.47 28.60
C GLY A 365 -13.95 -9.97 27.62
N PHE A 366 -13.49 -9.22 26.63
CA PHE A 366 -14.25 -8.82 25.45
C PHE A 366 -13.56 -9.42 24.24
N GLU A 367 -14.28 -10.20 23.44
CA GLU A 367 -13.77 -10.75 22.20
C GLU A 367 -13.73 -9.67 21.13
N ILE A 368 -12.65 -9.64 20.34
CA ILE A 368 -12.47 -8.71 19.24
C ILE A 368 -11.78 -9.41 18.07
N ASP A 369 -12.19 -9.03 16.86
CA ASP A 369 -11.61 -9.50 15.62
C ASP A 369 -10.85 -8.34 14.96
N LEU A 370 -9.56 -8.51 14.69
CA LEU A 370 -8.72 -7.57 13.97
C LEU A 370 -8.51 -8.11 12.54
N PRO A 371 -9.03 -7.43 11.51
CA PRO A 371 -8.95 -7.89 10.13
C PRO A 371 -7.55 -7.65 9.55
N TYR A 372 -7.06 -8.59 8.74
CA TYR A 372 -5.84 -8.42 7.92
C TYR A 372 -5.99 -9.26 6.65
N ARG A 373 -5.04 -9.17 5.71
CA ARG A 373 -5.06 -9.98 4.48
C ARG A 373 -4.16 -11.19 4.63
N GLN A 374 -4.46 -12.27 3.89
CA GLN A 374 -3.77 -13.55 4.06
C GLN A 374 -2.31 -13.55 3.63
N LYS A 375 -1.95 -12.64 2.73
CA LYS A 375 -0.57 -12.51 2.27
C LYS A 375 0.24 -11.53 3.10
N ASP A 376 -0.44 -10.68 3.91
CA ASP A 376 0.26 -9.70 4.71
C ASP A 376 1.30 -10.35 5.63
N ASP A 377 2.48 -9.78 5.65
CA ASP A 377 3.48 -10.10 6.65
C ASP A 377 3.01 -9.61 8.02
N ILE A 378 2.81 -10.54 8.96
CA ILE A 378 2.49 -10.18 10.35
C ILE A 378 3.77 -9.72 11.04
N VAL A 379 3.98 -8.42 11.09
CA VAL A 379 5.16 -7.82 11.73
C VAL A 379 5.11 -8.02 13.23
N TRP A 380 3.95 -7.74 13.83
CA TRP A 380 3.71 -8.03 15.25
C TRP A 380 2.23 -8.18 15.55
N ARG A 381 1.91 -9.07 16.48
CA ARG A 381 0.57 -9.20 17.06
C ARG A 381 0.65 -9.61 18.52
N GLY A 382 -0.17 -9.01 19.33
CA GLY A 382 -0.21 -9.36 20.76
C GLY A 382 -1.07 -8.42 21.58
N GLN A 383 -1.02 -8.62 22.91
CA GLN A 383 -1.71 -7.75 23.84
C GLN A 383 -0.69 -6.85 24.54
N LEU A 384 -0.98 -5.57 24.60
CA LEU A 384 -0.25 -4.61 25.40
C LEU A 384 -0.95 -4.43 26.73
N SER A 385 -0.32 -4.82 27.82
CA SER A 385 -0.88 -4.61 29.15
C SER A 385 -0.73 -3.17 29.61
N ARG A 386 -1.64 -2.70 30.45
CA ARG A 386 -1.52 -1.41 31.12
C ARG A 386 -0.15 -1.24 31.77
N ALA A 387 0.29 -2.26 32.52
CA ALA A 387 1.56 -2.21 33.24
C ALA A 387 2.76 -2.03 32.29
N TYR A 388 2.70 -2.63 31.10
CA TYR A 388 3.73 -2.45 30.08
C TYR A 388 3.75 -1.00 29.56
N ILE A 389 2.58 -0.47 29.17
CA ILE A 389 2.44 0.87 28.65
C ILE A 389 2.89 1.92 29.68
N GLU A 390 2.42 1.81 30.92
CA GLU A 390 2.78 2.73 32.01
C GLU A 390 4.28 2.67 32.39
N ALA A 391 4.90 1.50 32.25
CA ALA A 391 6.33 1.32 32.57
C ALA A 391 7.27 1.82 31.45
N ASN A 392 6.75 1.93 30.21
CA ASN A 392 7.52 2.33 29.03
C ASN A 392 6.91 3.56 28.34
N ASP A 393 6.27 4.44 29.12
CA ASP A 393 5.61 5.65 28.64
C ASP A 393 6.62 6.59 27.96
N GLY A 394 6.48 6.79 26.65
CA GLY A 394 7.43 7.54 25.81
C GLY A 394 8.68 6.79 25.38
N ASP A 395 8.96 5.61 25.92
CA ASP A 395 10.13 4.82 25.55
C ASP A 395 9.83 3.89 24.36
N ALA A 396 10.84 3.68 23.51
CA ALA A 396 10.71 2.77 22.37
C ALA A 396 10.79 1.30 22.82
N GLY A 397 9.75 0.53 22.50
CA GLY A 397 9.70 -0.92 22.65
C GLY A 397 10.02 -1.62 21.33
N HIS A 398 10.51 -2.86 21.40
CA HIS A 398 10.84 -3.69 20.25
C HIS A 398 9.70 -4.66 19.93
N PHE A 399 9.17 -4.60 18.70
CA PHE A 399 8.00 -5.36 18.26
C PHE A 399 8.28 -6.07 16.92
N GLY A 400 8.98 -7.20 16.98
CA GLY A 400 9.43 -7.88 15.76
C GLY A 400 10.46 -7.04 15.00
N ASP A 401 10.22 -6.76 13.73
CA ASP A 401 11.11 -5.97 12.88
C ASP A 401 10.82 -4.46 12.92
N ILE A 402 10.11 -3.99 13.96
CA ILE A 402 9.81 -2.57 14.21
C ILE A 402 10.06 -2.20 15.66
N ASP A 403 10.34 -0.92 15.90
CA ASP A 403 10.30 -0.32 17.24
C ASP A 403 9.12 0.68 17.28
N LEU A 404 8.35 0.66 18.36
CA LEU A 404 7.23 1.57 18.58
C LEU A 404 7.39 2.28 19.92
N SER A 405 7.06 3.56 19.98
CA SER A 405 6.89 4.25 21.25
C SER A 405 5.45 4.69 21.45
N PHE A 406 4.97 4.49 22.67
CA PHE A 406 3.61 4.85 23.09
C PHE A 406 3.67 5.91 24.19
N GLU A 407 2.75 6.84 24.16
CA GLU A 407 2.62 7.85 25.21
C GLU A 407 1.19 7.87 25.76
N LEU A 408 1.08 8.02 27.08
CA LEU A 408 -0.18 8.26 27.76
C LEU A 408 -0.35 9.75 28.01
N VAL A 409 -1.23 10.38 27.26
CA VAL A 409 -1.50 11.82 27.33
C VAL A 409 -2.74 12.07 28.18
N ASP A 410 -2.61 12.91 29.20
CA ASP A 410 -3.75 13.38 30.00
C ASP A 410 -4.58 14.41 29.23
N TYR A 411 -5.91 14.39 29.36
CA TYR A 411 -6.81 15.37 28.73
C TYR A 411 -7.98 15.81 29.60
#